data_a9087799a639278e861fb12ad1521d64
#
_entry.id   a9087799a639278e861fb12ad1521d64
#
_cell.length_a   1.000
_cell.length_b   1.000
_cell.length_c   1.000
_cell.angle_alpha   90.00
_cell.angle_beta   90.00
_cell.angle_gamma   90.00
#
_symmetry.space_group_name_H-M   'P 1'
#
loop_
_entity.id
_entity.type
_entity.pdbx_description
1 polymer ?
#
loop_
_entity_poly.entity_id
_entity_poly.type
_entity_poly.pdbx_seq_one_letter_code
_entity_poly.pdbx_strand_id
1 'polypeptide(L)'
;MPTRFSVPPLHTVTRQLAAVASGRAAPDLVITGARLLSTYTERLLEGKEIWISQGRIAAVKPAGTCPQGAAGATYDAGGGILAPGLVDPHIHIESSMMTACAYAEAALLNGTTTIFCDSHEIGNVCDTDGIEWMLEDARQAPLNIFLTLPSTIPATHPGLETCGGDLTAEKAAALFDKWPEILALG
;
A
#
# COMPACT_ATOMS: atom_id res chain seq x y z
N MET A 1 10.33 1.19 -3.22
CA MET A 1 9.21 1.39 -4.16
C MET A 1 8.33 2.53 -3.67
N PRO A 2 7.60 3.27 -4.53
CA PRO A 2 6.65 4.25 -4.03
C PRO A 2 5.51 3.55 -3.28
N THR A 3 5.27 3.93 -2.05
CA THR A 3 4.09 3.56 -1.28
C THR A 3 3.03 4.66 -1.40
N ARG A 4 1.81 4.42 -0.91
CA ARG A 4 0.77 5.45 -0.89
C ARG A 4 1.24 6.76 -0.23
N PHE A 5 2.05 6.67 0.81
CA PHE A 5 2.53 7.84 1.55
C PHE A 5 3.67 8.59 0.84
N SER A 6 4.35 7.93 -0.10
CA SER A 6 5.36 8.55 -0.96
C SER A 6 4.79 9.09 -2.29
N VAL A 7 3.51 8.82 -2.59
CA VAL A 7 2.84 9.29 -3.80
C VAL A 7 2.08 10.59 -3.50
N PRO A 8 2.27 11.67 -4.28
CA PRO A 8 1.58 12.92 -4.05
C PRO A 8 0.05 12.76 -3.99
N PRO A 9 -0.69 13.56 -3.20
CA PRO A 9 -2.14 13.54 -3.19
C PRO A 9 -2.72 13.73 -4.60
N LEU A 10 -3.77 13.00 -4.95
CA LEU A 10 -4.32 12.98 -6.31
C LEU A 10 -4.66 14.37 -6.84
N HIS A 11 -5.27 15.23 -6.00
CA HIS A 11 -5.68 16.57 -6.40
C HIS A 11 -4.50 17.48 -6.82
N THR A 12 -3.28 17.22 -6.33
CA THR A 12 -2.09 18.00 -6.68
C THR A 12 -1.50 17.60 -8.04
N VAL A 13 -1.76 16.39 -8.52
CA VAL A 13 -1.16 15.82 -9.74
C VAL A 13 -2.17 15.58 -10.88
N THR A 14 -3.45 15.87 -10.66
CA THR A 14 -4.52 15.60 -11.64
C THR A 14 -4.23 16.23 -13.01
N ARG A 15 -3.72 17.46 -13.06
CA ARG A 15 -3.38 18.12 -14.33
C ARG A 15 -2.26 17.40 -15.07
N GLN A 16 -1.23 16.94 -14.34
CA GLN A 16 -0.12 16.18 -14.91
C GLN A 16 -0.62 14.83 -15.45
N LEU A 17 -1.41 14.10 -14.67
CA LEU A 17 -1.99 12.83 -15.11
C LEU A 17 -2.86 13.00 -16.36
N ALA A 18 -3.68 14.06 -16.44
CA ALA A 18 -4.47 14.36 -17.61
C ALA A 18 -3.61 14.75 -18.83
N ALA A 19 -2.51 15.47 -18.64
CA ALA A 19 -1.57 15.81 -19.69
C ALA A 19 -0.90 14.54 -20.26
N VAL A 20 -0.44 13.63 -19.38
CA VAL A 20 0.12 12.34 -19.77
C VAL A 20 -0.95 11.48 -20.47
N ALA A 21 -2.11 11.32 -19.88
CA ALA A 21 -3.20 10.52 -20.45
C ALA A 21 -3.62 11.00 -21.86
N SER A 22 -3.54 12.31 -22.13
CA SER A 22 -3.84 12.89 -23.45
C SER A 22 -2.65 12.92 -24.41
N GLY A 23 -1.47 12.44 -23.99
CA GLY A 23 -0.24 12.46 -24.81
C GLY A 23 0.43 13.83 -24.93
N ARG A 24 0.03 14.82 -24.14
CA ARG A 24 0.63 16.15 -24.09
C ARG A 24 1.90 16.22 -23.24
N ALA A 25 2.07 15.25 -22.35
CA ALA A 25 3.27 15.07 -21.56
C ALA A 25 3.70 13.61 -21.60
N ALA A 26 4.99 13.37 -21.42
CA ALA A 26 5.56 12.02 -21.38
C ALA A 26 5.22 11.32 -20.05
N PRO A 27 4.99 10.00 -20.05
CA PRO A 27 4.90 9.22 -18.83
C PRO A 27 6.29 9.02 -18.20
N ASP A 28 6.30 8.84 -16.88
CA ASP A 28 7.54 8.53 -16.14
C ASP A 28 7.97 7.08 -16.44
N LEU A 29 7.00 6.18 -16.57
CA LEU A 29 7.19 4.77 -16.88
C LEU A 29 6.07 4.26 -17.79
N VAL A 30 6.43 3.42 -18.77
CA VAL A 30 5.49 2.64 -19.58
C VAL A 30 5.73 1.16 -19.34
N ILE A 31 4.66 0.42 -19.01
CA ILE A 31 4.70 -1.04 -18.95
C ILE A 31 4.12 -1.57 -20.27
N THR A 32 4.90 -2.40 -20.94
CA THR A 32 4.57 -3.03 -22.24
C THR A 32 4.57 -4.54 -22.14
N GLY A 33 4.12 -5.24 -23.20
CA GLY A 33 4.25 -6.69 -23.32
C GLY A 33 3.43 -7.50 -22.33
N ALA A 34 2.49 -6.89 -21.59
CA ALA A 34 1.64 -7.58 -20.63
C ALA A 34 0.28 -7.95 -21.20
N ARG A 35 -0.30 -9.04 -20.68
CA ARG A 35 -1.74 -9.31 -20.70
C ARG A 35 -2.35 -8.67 -19.45
N LEU A 36 -3.11 -7.59 -19.61
CA LEU A 36 -3.66 -6.83 -18.50
C LEU A 36 -4.93 -7.48 -17.95
N LEU A 37 -4.94 -7.88 -16.70
CA LEU A 37 -6.18 -8.29 -16.00
C LEU A 37 -7.02 -7.05 -15.68
N SER A 38 -8.14 -6.91 -16.39
CA SER A 38 -9.13 -5.88 -16.10
C SER A 38 -10.08 -6.38 -15.02
N THR A 39 -9.98 -5.83 -13.82
CA THR A 39 -10.88 -6.15 -12.70
C THR A 39 -12.31 -5.60 -12.90
N TYR A 40 -12.48 -4.64 -13.81
CA TYR A 40 -13.81 -4.09 -14.15
C TYR A 40 -14.60 -5.00 -15.09
N THR A 41 -13.91 -5.74 -15.97
CA THR A 41 -14.55 -6.57 -16.99
C THR A 41 -14.26 -8.05 -16.82
N GLU A 42 -13.46 -8.42 -15.82
CA GLU A 42 -13.02 -9.81 -15.53
C GLU A 42 -12.36 -10.49 -16.76
N ARG A 43 -11.65 -9.69 -17.57
CA ARG A 43 -11.01 -10.14 -18.82
C ARG A 43 -9.53 -9.84 -18.84
N LEU A 44 -8.78 -10.68 -19.53
CA LEU A 44 -7.42 -10.38 -19.94
C LEU A 44 -7.45 -9.55 -21.22
N LEU A 45 -6.92 -8.34 -21.14
CA LEU A 45 -6.82 -7.41 -22.28
C LEU A 45 -5.42 -7.53 -22.87
N GLU A 46 -5.35 -7.85 -24.17
CA GLU A 46 -4.12 -7.90 -24.93
C GLU A 46 -3.89 -6.60 -25.70
N GLY A 47 -2.65 -6.39 -26.19
CA GLY A 47 -2.30 -5.23 -27.00
C GLY A 47 -2.49 -3.91 -26.27
N LYS A 48 -2.18 -3.88 -24.98
CA LYS A 48 -2.22 -2.67 -24.13
C LYS A 48 -0.84 -2.32 -23.62
N GLU A 49 -0.67 -1.05 -23.33
CA GLU A 49 0.44 -0.50 -22.53
C GLU A 49 -0.12 0.38 -21.42
N ILE A 50 0.58 0.41 -20.28
CA ILE A 50 0.17 1.15 -19.10
C ILE A 50 1.13 2.32 -18.89
N TRP A 51 0.58 3.54 -18.88
CA TRP A 51 1.32 4.77 -18.68
C TRP A 51 1.23 5.18 -17.21
N ILE A 52 2.38 5.35 -16.59
CA ILE A 52 2.51 5.72 -15.18
C ILE A 52 3.17 7.09 -15.09
N SER A 53 2.62 7.94 -14.23
CA SER A 53 3.20 9.24 -13.88
C SER A 53 2.91 9.55 -12.43
N GLN A 54 3.89 10.13 -11.74
CA GLN A 54 3.79 10.49 -10.33
C GLN A 54 3.35 9.32 -9.42
N GLY A 55 3.85 8.11 -9.72
CA GLY A 55 3.49 6.90 -8.99
C GLY A 55 2.05 6.40 -9.20
N ARG A 56 1.34 6.92 -10.22
CA ARG A 56 -0.06 6.57 -10.51
C ARG A 56 -0.23 6.11 -11.94
N ILE A 57 -1.20 5.24 -12.17
CA ILE A 57 -1.63 4.89 -13.53
C ILE A 57 -2.34 6.11 -14.12
N ALA A 58 -1.71 6.74 -15.11
CA ALA A 58 -2.28 7.87 -15.84
C ALA A 58 -3.22 7.41 -16.95
N ALA A 59 -2.89 6.32 -17.64
CA ALA A 59 -3.71 5.77 -18.73
C ALA A 59 -3.38 4.32 -19.04
N VAL A 60 -4.35 3.62 -19.62
CA VAL A 60 -4.18 2.35 -20.33
C VAL A 60 -4.44 2.63 -21.81
N LYS A 61 -3.47 2.39 -22.65
CA LYS A 61 -3.48 2.73 -24.09
C LYS A 61 -3.33 1.48 -24.96
N PRO A 62 -3.67 1.54 -26.26
CA PRO A 62 -3.22 0.54 -27.21
C PRO A 62 -1.69 0.45 -27.23
N ALA A 63 -1.15 -0.75 -27.37
CA ALA A 63 0.29 -0.95 -27.45
C ALA A 63 0.90 -0.17 -28.62
N GLY A 64 2.07 0.44 -28.38
CA GLY A 64 2.75 1.29 -29.37
C GLY A 64 2.22 2.72 -29.48
N THR A 65 1.35 3.15 -28.57
CA THR A 65 0.89 4.55 -28.51
C THR A 65 1.98 5.48 -27.98
N CYS A 66 2.82 5.02 -27.05
CA CYS A 66 3.95 5.81 -26.55
C CYS A 66 5.07 5.81 -27.60
N PRO A 67 5.51 7.00 -28.10
CA PRO A 67 6.64 7.05 -29.01
C PRO A 67 7.91 6.47 -28.36
N GLN A 68 8.72 5.80 -29.16
CA GLN A 68 9.98 5.23 -28.68
C GLN A 68 10.88 6.31 -28.07
N GLY A 69 11.35 6.07 -26.84
CA GLY A 69 12.22 6.99 -26.11
C GLY A 69 11.50 8.21 -25.51
N ALA A 70 10.17 8.31 -25.63
CA ALA A 70 9.41 9.41 -25.02
C ALA A 70 9.16 9.21 -23.51
N ALA A 71 9.09 7.96 -23.02
CA ALA A 71 8.93 7.66 -21.60
C ALA A 71 10.25 7.83 -20.85
N GLY A 72 10.16 8.19 -19.56
CA GLY A 72 11.35 8.22 -18.67
C GLY A 72 11.97 6.84 -18.49
N ALA A 73 11.14 5.78 -18.43
CA ALA A 73 11.55 4.38 -18.41
C ALA A 73 10.51 3.50 -19.13
N THR A 74 10.95 2.31 -19.56
CA THR A 74 10.05 1.27 -20.10
C THR A 74 10.33 -0.05 -19.41
N TYR A 75 9.27 -0.76 -19.05
CA TYR A 75 9.34 -2.10 -18.50
C TYR A 75 8.59 -3.06 -19.42
N ASP A 76 9.27 -4.07 -19.95
CA ASP A 76 8.66 -5.14 -20.72
C ASP A 76 8.27 -6.29 -19.80
N ALA A 77 6.99 -6.61 -19.73
CA ALA A 77 6.45 -7.70 -18.93
C ALA A 77 6.61 -9.09 -19.59
N GLY A 78 7.21 -9.17 -20.78
CA GLY A 78 7.58 -10.43 -21.44
C GLY A 78 6.41 -11.40 -21.67
N GLY A 79 5.20 -10.90 -21.92
CA GLY A 79 3.98 -11.73 -22.10
C GLY A 79 3.31 -12.16 -20.80
N GLY A 80 3.84 -11.75 -19.64
CA GLY A 80 3.26 -12.04 -18.32
C GLY A 80 1.88 -11.41 -18.12
N ILE A 81 1.19 -11.83 -17.06
CA ILE A 81 -0.08 -11.21 -16.65
C ILE A 81 0.24 -10.05 -15.71
N LEU A 82 -0.23 -8.86 -16.05
CA LEU A 82 -0.22 -7.71 -15.18
C LEU A 82 -1.57 -7.60 -14.48
N ALA A 83 -1.58 -7.70 -13.17
CA ALA A 83 -2.76 -7.59 -12.33
C ALA A 83 -2.53 -6.53 -11.24
N PRO A 84 -3.60 -5.98 -10.65
CA PRO A 84 -3.48 -5.26 -9.37
C PRO A 84 -2.83 -6.16 -8.33
N GLY A 85 -1.99 -5.59 -7.47
CA GLY A 85 -1.45 -6.34 -6.34
C GLY A 85 -2.55 -6.79 -5.40
N LEU A 86 -2.34 -7.93 -4.74
CA LEU A 86 -3.27 -8.46 -3.75
C LEU A 86 -3.36 -7.53 -2.54
N VAL A 87 -4.54 -7.48 -1.96
CA VAL A 87 -4.82 -6.72 -0.73
C VAL A 87 -5.22 -7.70 0.36
N ASP A 88 -4.49 -7.70 1.46
CA ASP A 88 -4.88 -8.42 2.67
C ASP A 88 -5.69 -7.46 3.56
N PRO A 89 -6.97 -7.71 3.78
CA PRO A 89 -7.85 -6.77 4.49
C PRO A 89 -7.69 -6.82 6.00
N HIS A 90 -7.04 -7.83 6.56
CA HIS A 90 -6.82 -7.95 8.01
C HIS A 90 -5.71 -8.94 8.33
N ILE A 91 -4.68 -8.45 9.01
CA ILE A 91 -3.55 -9.27 9.46
C ILE A 91 -2.94 -8.70 10.74
N HIS A 92 -2.36 -9.61 11.53
CA HIS A 92 -1.47 -9.28 12.65
C HIS A 92 -0.05 -9.67 12.26
N ILE A 93 0.80 -8.69 11.92
CA ILE A 93 2.20 -8.95 11.52
C ILE A 93 2.95 -9.65 12.66
N GLU A 94 2.69 -9.25 13.90
CA GLU A 94 3.32 -9.79 15.11
C GLU A 94 3.13 -11.29 15.27
N SER A 95 1.97 -11.81 14.85
CA SER A 95 1.69 -13.25 14.87
C SER A 95 2.63 -14.05 13.98
N SER A 96 3.27 -13.42 13.00
CA SER A 96 4.33 -14.04 12.18
C SER A 96 5.70 -14.02 12.85
N MET A 97 5.85 -13.36 14.00
CA MET A 97 7.11 -13.13 14.70
C MET A 97 8.13 -12.34 13.87
N MET A 98 7.66 -11.50 12.95
CA MET A 98 8.48 -10.65 12.08
C MET A 98 8.20 -9.17 12.34
N THR A 99 9.16 -8.32 11.97
CA THR A 99 8.92 -6.88 11.84
C THR A 99 8.16 -6.59 10.55
N ALA A 100 7.63 -5.39 10.41
CA ALA A 100 6.91 -4.98 9.21
C ALA A 100 7.80 -5.03 7.96
N CYS A 101 9.06 -4.62 8.06
CA CYS A 101 10.02 -4.70 6.96
C CYS A 101 10.31 -6.14 6.55
N ALA A 102 10.52 -7.05 7.50
CA ALA A 102 10.79 -8.45 7.20
C ALA A 102 9.56 -9.16 6.60
N TYR A 103 8.37 -8.88 7.12
CA TYR A 103 7.11 -9.37 6.58
C TYR A 103 6.88 -8.92 5.15
N ALA A 104 7.21 -7.65 4.84
CA ALA A 104 6.99 -7.07 3.52
C ALA A 104 7.73 -7.83 2.41
N GLU A 105 8.93 -8.36 2.67
CA GLU A 105 9.67 -9.16 1.70
C GLU A 105 8.90 -10.43 1.30
N ALA A 106 8.37 -11.16 2.28
CA ALA A 106 7.60 -12.36 2.03
C ALA A 106 6.26 -12.05 1.34
N ALA A 107 5.56 -10.99 1.77
CA ALA A 107 4.28 -10.58 1.22
C ALA A 107 4.40 -10.20 -0.26
N LEU A 108 5.39 -9.38 -0.62
CA LEU A 108 5.60 -8.92 -1.99
C LEU A 108 5.97 -10.06 -2.94
N LEU A 109 6.79 -11.03 -2.50
CA LEU A 109 7.12 -12.21 -3.30
C LEU A 109 5.90 -13.08 -3.63
N ASN A 110 4.84 -12.98 -2.83
CA ASN A 110 3.57 -13.68 -3.04
C ASN A 110 2.47 -12.80 -3.67
N GLY A 111 2.82 -11.58 -4.11
CA GLY A 111 1.93 -10.69 -4.83
C GLY A 111 1.06 -9.79 -3.95
N THR A 112 1.18 -9.83 -2.63
CA THR A 112 0.49 -8.91 -1.72
C THR A 112 1.23 -7.58 -1.71
N THR A 113 0.54 -6.49 -2.09
CA THR A 113 1.12 -5.15 -2.17
C THR A 113 0.53 -4.17 -1.17
N THR A 114 -0.55 -4.55 -0.51
CA THR A 114 -1.26 -3.74 0.48
C THR A 114 -1.80 -4.62 1.58
N ILE A 115 -1.64 -4.21 2.83
CA ILE A 115 -2.22 -4.88 3.98
C ILE A 115 -2.86 -3.88 4.93
N PHE A 116 -3.89 -4.33 5.64
CA PHE A 116 -4.48 -3.67 6.80
C PHE A 116 -4.06 -4.47 8.04
N CYS A 117 -3.13 -3.90 8.81
CA CYS A 117 -2.56 -4.55 9.97
C CYS A 117 -3.23 -4.05 11.25
N ASP A 118 -3.62 -4.97 12.11
CA ASP A 118 -4.02 -4.67 13.48
C ASP A 118 -2.84 -4.97 14.41
N SER A 119 -2.34 -3.96 15.10
CA SER A 119 -1.17 -4.06 15.99
C SER A 119 -1.56 -4.41 17.44
N HIS A 120 -2.48 -5.36 17.57
CA HIS A 120 -3.07 -5.72 18.86
C HIS A 120 -2.03 -6.32 19.83
N GLU A 121 -1.21 -7.26 19.34
CA GLU A 121 -0.25 -7.98 20.17
C GLU A 121 0.83 -7.06 20.71
N ILE A 122 1.43 -6.22 19.87
CA ILE A 122 2.47 -5.29 20.32
C ILE A 122 1.88 -4.20 21.23
N GLY A 123 0.65 -3.77 20.97
CA GLY A 123 -0.08 -2.84 21.82
C GLY A 123 -0.37 -3.42 23.20
N ASN A 124 -0.75 -4.70 23.28
CA ASN A 124 -0.95 -5.39 24.56
C ASN A 124 0.34 -5.45 25.41
N VAL A 125 1.51 -5.52 24.77
CA VAL A 125 2.80 -5.63 25.46
C VAL A 125 3.39 -4.28 25.80
N CYS A 126 3.37 -3.33 24.85
CA CYS A 126 4.13 -2.08 24.89
C CYS A 126 3.26 -0.83 24.78
N ASP A 127 1.93 -0.95 24.89
CA ASP A 127 1.00 0.19 24.80
C ASP A 127 1.18 0.96 23.46
N THR A 128 1.00 2.27 23.50
CA THR A 128 1.17 3.17 22.36
C THR A 128 2.57 3.15 21.77
N ASP A 129 3.59 2.96 22.59
CA ASP A 129 4.99 2.92 22.14
C ASP A 129 5.23 1.76 21.17
N GLY A 130 4.64 0.60 21.44
CA GLY A 130 4.73 -0.56 20.54
C GLY A 130 4.02 -0.32 19.21
N ILE A 131 2.85 0.30 19.23
CA ILE A 131 2.09 0.68 18.02
C ILE A 131 2.89 1.67 17.19
N GLU A 132 3.45 2.71 17.80
CA GLU A 132 4.26 3.71 17.13
C GLU A 132 5.52 3.11 16.53
N TRP A 133 6.21 2.25 17.26
CA TRP A 133 7.39 1.54 16.76
C TRP A 133 7.09 0.68 15.53
N MET A 134 5.96 -0.04 15.53
CA MET A 134 5.52 -0.78 14.35
C MET A 134 5.24 0.14 13.16
N LEU A 135 4.61 1.30 13.37
CA LEU A 135 4.36 2.28 12.32
C LEU A 135 5.65 2.87 11.74
N GLU A 136 6.64 3.14 12.59
CA GLU A 136 7.95 3.61 12.14
C GLU A 136 8.69 2.57 11.29
N ASP A 137 8.66 1.30 11.66
CA ASP A 137 9.21 0.21 10.85
C ASP A 137 8.43 0.05 9.53
N ALA A 138 7.09 0.10 9.59
CA ALA A 138 6.23 -0.01 8.42
C ALA A 138 6.48 1.09 7.37
N ARG A 139 6.88 2.29 7.78
CA ARG A 139 7.24 3.39 6.84
C ARG A 139 8.47 3.08 5.99
N GLN A 140 9.34 2.19 6.44
CA GLN A 140 10.54 1.78 5.72
C GLN A 140 10.28 0.58 4.80
N ALA A 141 9.16 -0.12 4.99
CA ALA A 141 8.79 -1.27 4.19
C ALA A 141 8.35 -0.87 2.77
N PRO A 142 8.73 -1.64 1.73
CA PRO A 142 8.27 -1.39 0.36
C PRO A 142 6.83 -1.89 0.10
N LEU A 143 6.04 -2.06 1.14
CA LEU A 143 4.65 -2.52 1.15
C LEU A 143 3.74 -1.39 1.63
N ASN A 144 2.51 -1.29 1.11
CA ASN A 144 1.54 -0.39 1.69
C ASN A 144 0.96 -1.03 2.95
N ILE A 145 1.35 -0.52 4.10
CA ILE A 145 0.87 -0.99 5.40
C ILE A 145 -0.01 0.10 6.00
N PHE A 146 -1.28 -0.20 6.15
CA PHE A 146 -2.25 0.62 6.85
C PHE A 146 -2.55 -0.03 8.19
N LEU A 147 -2.67 0.78 9.23
CA LEU A 147 -3.03 0.30 10.53
C LEU A 147 -4.54 0.46 10.78
N THR A 148 -5.15 -0.59 11.31
CA THR A 148 -6.38 -0.49 12.06
C THR A 148 -6.00 -0.47 13.54
N LEU A 149 -6.31 0.64 14.22
CA LEU A 149 -5.93 0.79 15.62
C LEU A 149 -6.76 -0.17 16.47
N PRO A 150 -6.12 -1.01 17.31
CA PRO A 150 -6.86 -1.89 18.21
C PRO A 150 -7.86 -1.14 19.07
N SER A 151 -9.10 -1.64 19.15
CA SER A 151 -10.15 -1.03 19.98
C SER A 151 -10.17 -1.56 21.41
N THR A 152 -9.41 -2.64 21.68
CA THR A 152 -9.45 -3.40 22.93
C THR A 152 -8.03 -3.74 23.41
N ILE A 153 -7.38 -2.80 24.09
CA ILE A 153 -6.15 -3.01 24.81
C ILE A 153 -6.36 -2.49 26.25
N PRO A 154 -6.40 -3.38 27.25
CA PRO A 154 -6.40 -4.84 27.16
C PRO A 154 -7.66 -5.40 26.48
N ALA A 155 -7.56 -6.62 25.92
CA ALA A 155 -8.69 -7.30 25.27
C ALA A 155 -9.81 -7.64 26.25
N THR A 156 -9.47 -7.84 27.52
CA THR A 156 -10.38 -8.13 28.63
C THR A 156 -10.10 -7.21 29.82
N HIS A 157 -10.71 -7.49 30.95
CA HIS A 157 -10.47 -6.72 32.17
C HIS A 157 -9.07 -7.05 32.74
N PRO A 158 -8.29 -6.05 33.26
CA PRO A 158 -6.94 -6.25 33.82
C PRO A 158 -6.86 -7.30 34.96
N GLY A 159 -7.98 -7.62 35.58
CA GLY A 159 -8.04 -8.70 36.57
C GLY A 159 -8.10 -10.11 35.98
N LEU A 160 -8.28 -10.25 34.69
CA LEU A 160 -8.39 -11.52 33.96
C LEU A 160 -7.17 -11.82 33.09
N GLU A 161 -6.42 -10.80 32.71
CA GLU A 161 -5.21 -10.96 31.89
C GLU A 161 -4.09 -10.05 32.38
N THR A 162 -2.84 -10.47 32.14
CA THR A 162 -1.68 -9.62 32.30
C THR A 162 -1.41 -8.87 30.99
N CYS A 163 -1.58 -7.56 30.99
CA CYS A 163 -1.36 -6.70 29.85
C CYS A 163 -0.42 -5.56 30.23
N GLY A 164 0.50 -5.19 29.34
CA GLY A 164 1.39 -4.05 29.50
C GLY A 164 0.81 -2.74 28.98
N GLY A 165 -0.27 -2.82 28.19
CA GLY A 165 -0.92 -1.68 27.56
C GLY A 165 -2.29 -1.35 28.18
N ASP A 166 -2.68 -0.07 28.04
CA ASP A 166 -4.00 0.47 28.36
C ASP A 166 -4.34 1.58 27.35
N LEU A 167 -4.95 1.21 26.24
CA LEU A 167 -5.29 2.13 25.16
C LEU A 167 -6.61 2.85 25.45
N THR A 168 -6.50 4.00 26.10
CA THR A 168 -7.68 4.85 26.35
C THR A 168 -8.14 5.58 25.09
N ALA A 169 -9.36 6.13 25.10
CA ALA A 169 -9.89 6.94 24.00
C ALA A 169 -9.00 8.16 23.67
N GLU A 170 -8.40 8.78 24.72
CA GLU A 170 -7.50 9.93 24.55
C GLU A 170 -6.20 9.52 23.87
N LYS A 171 -5.59 8.38 24.23
CA LYS A 171 -4.41 7.82 23.57
C LYS A 171 -4.72 7.46 22.11
N ALA A 172 -5.86 6.82 21.87
CA ALA A 172 -6.31 6.47 20.51
C ALA A 172 -6.47 7.73 19.66
N ALA A 173 -7.12 8.77 20.15
CA ALA A 173 -7.28 10.05 19.46
C ALA A 173 -5.92 10.67 19.10
N ALA A 174 -4.98 10.68 20.04
CA ALA A 174 -3.63 11.20 19.82
C ALA A 174 -2.87 10.42 18.71
N LEU A 175 -3.03 9.10 18.66
CA LEU A 175 -2.43 8.28 17.61
C LEU A 175 -3.05 8.59 16.23
N PHE A 176 -4.37 8.73 16.13
CA PHE A 176 -5.04 9.12 14.89
C PHE A 176 -4.57 10.49 14.39
N ASP A 177 -4.37 11.45 15.28
CA ASP A 177 -3.90 12.79 14.92
C ASP A 177 -2.44 12.77 14.44
N LYS A 178 -1.61 11.91 15.01
CA LYS A 178 -0.17 11.83 14.72
C LYS A 178 0.15 11.00 13.47
N TRP A 179 -0.61 9.93 13.22
CA TRP A 179 -0.25 8.90 12.25
C TRP A 179 -1.30 8.76 11.13
N PRO A 180 -1.05 9.32 9.93
CA PRO A 180 -2.01 9.22 8.81
C PRO A 180 -2.14 7.79 8.25
N GLU A 181 -1.25 6.87 8.66
CA GLU A 181 -1.32 5.46 8.32
C GLU A 181 -2.42 4.71 9.09
N ILE A 182 -2.91 5.27 10.19
CA ILE A 182 -4.02 4.72 10.96
C ILE A 182 -5.32 5.15 10.26
N LEU A 183 -6.02 4.19 9.65
CA LEU A 183 -7.18 4.49 8.81
C LEU A 183 -8.52 4.18 9.47
N ALA A 184 -8.53 3.30 10.45
CA ALA A 184 -9.75 2.82 11.08
C ALA A 184 -9.47 2.34 12.50
N LEU A 185 -10.53 2.15 13.27
CA LEU A 185 -10.51 1.38 14.51
C LEU A 185 -10.63 -0.10 14.15
N GLY A 186 -9.80 -0.96 14.77
CA GLY A 186 -9.78 -2.42 14.60
C GLY A 186 -10.79 -3.14 15.47
#